data_ac4388ce46327a42e6d44a99ceb62734
#
_entry.id   ac4388ce46327a42e6d44a99ceb62734
#
_cell.length_a   1.000
_cell.length_b   1.000
_cell.length_c   1.000
_cell.angle_alpha   90.00
_cell.angle_beta   90.00
_cell.angle_gamma   90.00
#
_symmetry.space_group_name_H-M   'P 1'
#
loop_
_entity.id
_entity.type
_entity.pdbx_description
1 polymer ?
#
loop_
_entity_poly.entity_id
_entity_poly.type
_entity_poly.pdbx_seq_one_letter_code
_entity_poly.pdbx_strand_id
1 'polypeptide(L)'
;GLPAGNVTVKVAGDKKTVLRNPLNGWVMYMGRGWDENFWTTEGYDNMKVPELAKSVKVSDYASTCYIRTSWSSLNPSEGVYIWNDPNARLTKLLKSALDRNMRLSFRIVVDGRDQGLNTPQYVFDAGAASYADPNGNNGESRKSPYPDDEIFQQKYAAFIEAFAKEFDDPDKVDFIDAYGLGKWGEAHTMIYKDYANKEKVFEWITSLYSRCFKKVPLVINYHRLVGANNTSGWGAVASDTEKLLSSAINKGYSLRHDAFGMTGYYQDWEKQYAERWNYKRPIIMEGGWITGGTHRYWIDPSGKYREGHPEDVRQGEFDASAEAHVNMMDFRVGDETNSWFTKCFSLVQRFVTEGGYRLYPDMISLPKDATSGQKVSIVHRWNNMGWGYCPTNIPQWNQKYKVAFALLDNNDKVVKVFVDEQTDLSTWLKGKPTTYNFDLTMKGVSVGVYNWAVGLVDTTKDNEIGLQMAVTKNLTDSGWVKLLQVTVK
;
A
#
# COMPACT_ATOMS: atom_id res chain seq x y z
N GLY A 1 36.90 -5.35 -12.61
CA GLY A 1 37.17 -3.93 -12.71
C GLY A 1 36.18 -3.18 -13.58
N LEU A 2 36.23 -1.85 -13.54
CA LEU A 2 35.34 -1.02 -14.35
C LEU A 2 35.83 -1.00 -15.81
N PRO A 3 34.91 -0.88 -16.80
CA PRO A 3 35.27 -0.81 -18.21
C PRO A 3 36.20 0.37 -18.51
N ALA A 4 37.20 0.11 -19.35
CA ALA A 4 38.14 1.14 -19.79
C ALA A 4 37.42 2.28 -20.52
N GLY A 5 37.80 3.52 -20.23
CA GLY A 5 37.19 4.72 -20.82
C GLY A 5 35.89 5.16 -20.16
N ASN A 6 35.37 4.42 -19.19
CA ASN A 6 34.25 4.81 -18.42
C ASN A 6 34.58 5.85 -17.34
N VAL A 7 33.62 6.71 -17.06
CA VAL A 7 33.67 7.68 -15.98
C VAL A 7 32.69 7.25 -14.91
N THR A 8 33.13 7.32 -13.65
CA THR A 8 32.26 7.00 -12.51
C THR A 8 31.56 8.26 -12.03
N VAL A 9 30.25 8.17 -11.98
CA VAL A 9 29.36 9.18 -11.40
C VAL A 9 28.86 8.69 -10.05
N LYS A 10 29.00 9.53 -9.02
CA LYS A 10 28.47 9.25 -7.68
C LYS A 10 27.17 10.03 -7.50
N VAL A 11 26.17 9.37 -6.96
CA VAL A 11 24.85 9.96 -6.70
C VAL A 11 24.57 9.90 -5.20
N ALA A 12 24.18 11.04 -4.63
CA ALA A 12 23.80 11.11 -3.22
C ALA A 12 22.33 10.77 -3.05
N GLY A 13 22.02 9.94 -2.06
CA GLY A 13 20.65 9.62 -1.70
C GLY A 13 19.96 10.75 -0.96
N ASP A 14 18.73 11.04 -1.32
CA ASP A 14 17.86 12.00 -0.64
C ASP A 14 17.11 11.32 0.51
N LYS A 15 17.14 11.96 1.70
CA LYS A 15 16.53 11.44 2.92
C LYS A 15 15.25 12.16 3.33
N LYS A 16 14.83 13.21 2.62
CA LYS A 16 13.78 14.12 3.08
C LYS A 16 12.51 14.09 2.25
N THR A 17 12.62 13.87 0.95
CA THR A 17 11.49 13.95 0.03
C THR A 17 10.50 12.81 0.31
N VAL A 18 9.22 13.16 0.39
CA VAL A 18 8.15 12.16 0.43
C VAL A 18 8.04 11.55 -0.97
N LEU A 19 8.38 10.28 -1.10
CA LEU A 19 8.29 9.55 -2.36
C LEU A 19 6.91 8.90 -2.45
N ARG A 20 6.11 9.33 -3.44
CA ARG A 20 4.76 8.81 -3.63
C ARG A 20 4.72 7.56 -4.49
N ASN A 21 5.62 6.65 -4.19
CA ASN A 21 5.70 5.36 -4.86
C ASN A 21 4.57 4.42 -4.41
N PRO A 22 4.13 3.51 -5.27
CA PRO A 22 3.11 2.53 -4.89
C PRO A 22 3.63 1.58 -3.81
N LEU A 23 2.74 1.15 -2.93
CA LEU A 23 3.04 0.29 -1.77
C LEU A 23 4.21 0.83 -0.94
N ASN A 24 4.19 2.13 -0.66
CA ASN A 24 5.28 2.80 0.04
C ASN A 24 4.78 4.02 0.80
N GLY A 25 5.28 4.21 2.02
CA GLY A 25 5.09 5.45 2.78
C GLY A 25 3.83 5.48 3.63
N TRP A 26 3.45 6.67 4.06
CA TRP A 26 2.29 6.88 4.91
C TRP A 26 0.98 6.71 4.15
N VAL A 27 -0.01 6.15 4.83
CA VAL A 27 -1.39 6.02 4.39
C VAL A 27 -2.25 6.98 5.19
N MET A 28 -2.99 7.82 4.51
CA MET A 28 -4.04 8.61 5.11
C MET A 28 -5.32 7.78 5.13
N TYR A 29 -6.09 7.85 6.23
CA TYR A 29 -7.24 6.98 6.44
C TYR A 29 -8.54 7.79 6.46
N MET A 30 -9.53 7.34 5.71
CA MET A 30 -10.89 7.88 5.72
C MET A 30 -11.86 6.86 6.30
N GLY A 31 -12.36 7.10 7.49
CA GLY A 31 -13.28 6.23 8.19
C GLY A 31 -14.68 6.78 8.42
N ARG A 32 -14.88 8.09 8.30
CA ARG A 32 -16.16 8.77 8.57
C ARG A 32 -16.22 10.06 7.78
N GLY A 33 -17.43 10.61 7.62
CA GLY A 33 -17.61 11.92 7.02
C GLY A 33 -17.38 11.95 5.51
N TRP A 34 -17.99 11.04 4.79
CA TRP A 34 -17.86 10.83 3.34
C TRP A 34 -18.38 12.01 2.51
N ASP A 35 -17.78 13.19 2.62
CA ASP A 35 -18.13 14.31 1.76
C ASP A 35 -16.89 15.13 1.36
N GLU A 36 -17.09 16.05 0.45
CA GLU A 36 -16.04 16.93 -0.07
C GLU A 36 -15.46 17.87 1.00
N ASN A 37 -16.19 18.09 2.09
CA ASN A 37 -15.75 18.93 3.21
C ASN A 37 -14.88 18.18 4.23
N PHE A 38 -14.66 16.90 4.00
CA PHE A 38 -13.84 16.03 4.88
C PHE A 38 -12.51 16.69 5.26
N TRP A 39 -11.82 17.28 4.29
CA TRP A 39 -10.50 17.89 4.49
C TRP A 39 -10.54 19.07 5.47
N THR A 40 -11.60 19.84 5.42
CA THR A 40 -11.80 20.99 6.33
C THR A 40 -12.35 20.53 7.67
N THR A 41 -13.37 19.67 7.68
CA THR A 41 -14.03 19.16 8.89
C THR A 41 -13.07 18.41 9.80
N GLU A 42 -12.23 17.55 9.23
CA GLU A 42 -11.22 16.80 9.98
C GLU A 42 -9.93 17.61 10.22
N GLY A 43 -9.81 18.79 9.59
CA GLY A 43 -8.63 19.64 9.75
C GLY A 43 -7.37 19.12 9.06
N TYR A 44 -7.51 18.22 8.08
CA TYR A 44 -6.37 17.54 7.46
C TYR A 44 -5.59 18.43 6.49
N ASP A 45 -6.21 19.50 5.97
CA ASP A 45 -5.49 20.50 5.18
C ASP A 45 -4.81 21.57 6.03
N ASN A 46 -5.02 21.55 7.34
CA ASN A 46 -4.46 22.52 8.27
C ASN A 46 -4.11 21.89 9.63
N MET A 47 -3.34 20.82 9.59
CA MET A 47 -2.94 20.05 10.76
C MET A 47 -1.81 20.75 11.51
N LYS A 48 -2.03 21.08 12.78
CA LYS A 48 -1.03 21.74 13.62
C LYS A 48 0.12 20.78 13.96
N VAL A 49 1.35 21.28 13.78
CA VAL A 49 2.57 20.57 14.16
C VAL A 49 3.36 21.49 15.09
N PRO A 50 3.23 21.31 16.43
CA PRO A 50 3.95 22.16 17.39
C PRO A 50 5.46 22.17 17.19
N GLU A 51 6.07 21.04 16.84
CA GLU A 51 7.51 20.95 16.59
C GLU A 51 8.00 21.89 15.46
N LEU A 52 7.13 22.18 14.49
CA LEU A 52 7.47 23.07 13.37
C LEU A 52 6.94 24.49 13.57
N ALA A 53 6.17 24.74 14.63
CA ALA A 53 5.46 26.00 14.89
C ALA A 53 4.61 26.46 13.69
N LYS A 54 4.03 25.51 12.95
CA LYS A 54 3.16 25.78 11.80
C LYS A 54 2.18 24.62 11.56
N SER A 55 1.24 24.85 10.65
CA SER A 55 0.33 23.81 10.16
C SER A 55 0.85 23.20 8.87
N VAL A 56 0.46 21.96 8.62
CA VAL A 56 0.78 21.20 7.40
C VAL A 56 -0.48 20.54 6.84
N LYS A 57 -0.41 20.12 5.61
CA LYS A 57 -1.41 19.20 5.03
C LYS A 57 -1.00 17.78 5.30
N VAL A 58 -1.90 16.99 5.87
CA VAL A 58 -1.64 15.54 6.10
C VAL A 58 -1.29 14.85 4.78
N SER A 59 -1.99 15.19 3.70
CA SER A 59 -1.74 14.65 2.37
C SER A 59 -0.33 14.91 1.82
N ASP A 60 0.39 15.91 2.33
CA ASP A 60 1.78 16.15 1.93
C ASP A 60 2.72 15.04 2.39
N TYR A 61 2.32 14.24 3.38
CA TYR A 61 3.12 13.15 3.92
C TYR A 61 2.63 11.77 3.50
N ALA A 62 1.48 11.68 2.81
CA ALA A 62 0.84 10.41 2.49
C ALA A 62 0.92 10.07 1.00
N SER A 63 1.13 8.80 0.70
CA SER A 63 1.12 8.27 -0.67
C SER A 63 -0.24 7.76 -1.10
N THR A 64 -1.06 7.35 -0.13
CA THR A 64 -2.32 6.66 -0.35
C THR A 64 -3.40 7.15 0.61
N CYS A 65 -4.61 7.25 0.11
CA CYS A 65 -5.81 7.51 0.90
C CYS A 65 -6.62 6.22 1.00
N TYR A 66 -6.72 5.68 2.21
CA TYR A 66 -7.43 4.43 2.49
C TYR A 66 -8.90 4.70 2.78
N ILE A 67 -9.76 4.07 1.99
CA ILE A 67 -11.21 4.22 2.04
C ILE A 67 -11.82 2.95 2.63
N ARG A 68 -12.18 2.99 3.90
CA ARG A 68 -12.95 1.93 4.53
C ARG A 68 -14.43 2.28 4.42
N THR A 69 -15.17 1.55 3.61
CA THR A 69 -16.57 1.87 3.32
C THR A 69 -17.40 0.60 3.25
N SER A 70 -18.72 0.78 3.31
CA SER A 70 -19.67 -0.33 3.17
C SER A 70 -19.92 -0.66 1.70
N TRP A 71 -20.30 -1.90 1.44
CA TRP A 71 -20.83 -2.29 0.14
C TRP A 71 -22.03 -1.42 -0.25
N SER A 72 -22.96 -1.19 0.69
CA SER A 72 -24.16 -0.39 0.44
C SER A 72 -23.86 1.05 0.02
N SER A 73 -22.75 1.64 0.48
CA SER A 73 -22.36 3.00 0.09
C SER A 73 -21.88 3.09 -1.36
N LEU A 74 -21.29 2.02 -1.89
CA LEU A 74 -20.79 1.97 -3.26
C LEU A 74 -21.84 1.47 -4.26
N ASN A 75 -22.78 0.66 -3.80
CA ASN A 75 -23.76 -0.04 -4.62
C ASN A 75 -25.12 -0.03 -3.93
N PRO A 76 -25.77 1.15 -3.85
CA PRO A 76 -27.02 1.30 -3.06
C PRO A 76 -28.21 0.53 -3.61
N SER A 77 -28.23 0.27 -4.92
CA SER A 77 -29.27 -0.50 -5.60
C SER A 77 -28.63 -1.41 -6.64
N GLU A 78 -29.31 -2.47 -7.02
CA GLU A 78 -28.78 -3.42 -8.00
C GLU A 78 -28.43 -2.72 -9.32
N GLY A 79 -27.20 -2.89 -9.78
CA GLY A 79 -26.71 -2.27 -11.01
C GLY A 79 -26.41 -0.78 -10.90
N VAL A 80 -26.60 -0.17 -9.75
CA VAL A 80 -26.31 1.25 -9.52
C VAL A 80 -25.04 1.39 -8.69
N TYR A 81 -24.03 2.00 -9.27
CA TYR A 81 -22.72 2.19 -8.64
C TYR A 81 -22.40 3.68 -8.53
N ILE A 82 -21.99 4.11 -7.34
CA ILE A 82 -21.83 5.55 -7.07
C ILE A 82 -20.70 6.20 -7.89
N TRP A 83 -19.71 5.42 -8.31
CA TRP A 83 -18.62 5.95 -9.14
C TRP A 83 -19.07 6.41 -10.54
N ASN A 84 -20.27 6.00 -10.96
CA ASN A 84 -20.88 6.48 -12.20
C ASN A 84 -21.63 7.82 -12.01
N ASP A 85 -21.78 8.28 -10.76
CA ASP A 85 -22.40 9.55 -10.43
C ASP A 85 -21.33 10.54 -9.94
N PRO A 86 -20.91 11.52 -10.77
CA PRO A 86 -19.91 12.49 -10.39
C PRO A 86 -20.34 13.42 -9.26
N ASN A 87 -21.62 13.48 -8.96
CA ASN A 87 -22.19 14.32 -7.89
C ASN A 87 -22.37 13.57 -6.56
N ALA A 88 -22.15 12.25 -6.54
CA ALA A 88 -22.19 11.49 -5.31
C ALA A 88 -21.08 11.96 -4.36
N ARG A 89 -21.41 12.07 -3.07
CA ARG A 89 -20.46 12.57 -2.05
C ARG A 89 -19.16 11.76 -2.03
N LEU A 90 -19.28 10.44 -2.03
CA LEU A 90 -18.10 9.57 -2.01
C LEU A 90 -17.28 9.71 -3.30
N THR A 91 -17.93 9.84 -4.46
CA THR A 91 -17.23 10.05 -5.73
C THR A 91 -16.40 11.34 -5.72
N LYS A 92 -16.98 12.43 -5.21
CA LYS A 92 -16.26 13.70 -5.05
C LYS A 92 -15.10 13.58 -4.06
N LEU A 93 -15.29 12.83 -2.99
CA LEU A 93 -14.25 12.59 -2.00
C LEU A 93 -13.08 11.81 -2.61
N LEU A 94 -13.35 10.75 -3.36
CA LEU A 94 -12.32 9.98 -4.07
C LEU A 94 -11.53 10.87 -5.03
N LYS A 95 -12.23 11.70 -5.80
CA LYS A 95 -11.58 12.67 -6.68
C LYS A 95 -10.69 13.64 -5.91
N SER A 96 -11.15 14.14 -4.78
CA SER A 96 -10.39 15.08 -3.96
C SER A 96 -9.08 14.49 -3.42
N ALA A 97 -9.07 13.20 -3.12
CA ALA A 97 -7.85 12.49 -2.73
C ALA A 97 -6.88 12.33 -3.89
N LEU A 98 -7.38 11.97 -5.07
CA LEU A 98 -6.58 11.89 -6.29
C LEU A 98 -5.99 13.26 -6.66
N ASP A 99 -6.76 14.33 -6.52
CA ASP A 99 -6.30 15.71 -6.78
C ASP A 99 -5.17 16.14 -5.83
N ARG A 100 -5.02 15.47 -4.68
CA ARG A 100 -3.93 15.68 -3.73
C ARG A 100 -2.71 14.77 -3.98
N ASN A 101 -2.65 14.18 -5.17
CA ASN A 101 -1.56 13.29 -5.61
C ASN A 101 -1.43 12.00 -4.79
N MET A 102 -2.51 11.56 -4.18
CA MET A 102 -2.57 10.25 -3.54
C MET A 102 -3.26 9.25 -4.46
N ARG A 103 -2.90 7.98 -4.33
CA ARG A 103 -3.71 6.88 -4.82
C ARG A 103 -4.75 6.51 -3.78
N LEU A 104 -5.68 5.65 -4.15
CA LEU A 104 -6.74 5.15 -3.28
C LEU A 104 -6.42 3.72 -2.86
N SER A 105 -6.91 3.32 -1.70
CA SER A 105 -6.98 1.93 -1.28
C SER A 105 -8.34 1.70 -0.64
N PHE A 106 -8.84 0.47 -0.73
CA PHE A 106 -10.21 0.20 -0.31
C PHE A 106 -10.29 -1.01 0.61
N ARG A 107 -11.19 -0.92 1.60
CA ARG A 107 -11.76 -2.07 2.29
C ARG A 107 -13.27 -1.96 2.23
N ILE A 108 -13.91 -2.96 1.62
CA ILE A 108 -15.36 -3.02 1.49
C ILE A 108 -15.91 -3.86 2.64
N VAL A 109 -16.65 -3.24 3.54
CA VAL A 109 -17.22 -3.93 4.70
C VAL A 109 -18.63 -4.41 4.37
N VAL A 110 -18.90 -5.66 4.67
CA VAL A 110 -20.16 -6.35 4.37
C VAL A 110 -20.99 -6.55 5.63
N ASP A 111 -20.36 -6.94 6.72
CA ASP A 111 -20.99 -7.23 8.01
C ASP A 111 -21.47 -5.95 8.68
N GLY A 112 -22.73 -5.96 9.13
CA GLY A 112 -23.37 -4.78 9.73
C GLY A 112 -23.28 -4.70 11.25
N ARG A 113 -22.67 -5.69 11.91
CA ARG A 113 -22.59 -5.71 13.39
C ARG A 113 -21.92 -4.44 13.91
N ASP A 114 -22.56 -3.76 14.84
CA ASP A 114 -22.17 -2.50 15.49
C ASP A 114 -21.83 -1.32 14.55
N GLN A 115 -22.13 -1.41 13.26
CA GLN A 115 -21.79 -0.37 12.28
C GLN A 115 -22.95 0.15 11.44
N GLY A 116 -23.95 -0.68 11.13
CA GLY A 116 -25.10 -0.29 10.30
C GLY A 116 -25.35 -1.27 9.15
N LEU A 117 -26.24 -0.90 8.23
CA LEU A 117 -26.57 -1.74 7.07
C LEU A 117 -25.47 -1.67 6.02
N ASN A 118 -24.44 -2.48 6.16
CA ASN A 118 -23.28 -2.48 5.26
C ASN A 118 -23.54 -3.27 3.97
N THR A 119 -24.45 -4.25 3.99
CA THR A 119 -24.91 -4.95 2.78
C THR A 119 -26.16 -4.25 2.25
N PRO A 120 -26.26 -3.96 0.94
CA PRO A 120 -27.41 -3.26 0.38
C PRO A 120 -28.73 -4.01 0.60
N GLN A 121 -29.80 -3.28 0.85
CA GLN A 121 -31.13 -3.87 1.08
C GLN A 121 -31.58 -4.77 -0.08
N TYR A 122 -31.22 -4.43 -1.33
CA TYR A 122 -31.65 -5.23 -2.49
C TYR A 122 -31.16 -6.68 -2.40
N VAL A 123 -30.06 -6.93 -1.72
CA VAL A 123 -29.51 -8.29 -1.53
C VAL A 123 -30.45 -9.13 -0.66
N PHE A 124 -30.96 -8.54 0.42
CA PHE A 124 -31.92 -9.19 1.31
C PHE A 124 -33.30 -9.32 0.64
N ASP A 125 -33.69 -8.33 -0.12
CA ASP A 125 -34.98 -8.36 -0.90
C ASP A 125 -34.95 -9.47 -1.95
N ALA A 126 -33.75 -9.82 -2.46
CA ALA A 126 -33.57 -10.95 -3.38
C ALA A 126 -33.63 -12.31 -2.67
N GLY A 127 -33.68 -12.33 -1.33
CA GLY A 127 -33.84 -13.55 -0.55
C GLY A 127 -32.60 -14.01 0.21
N ALA A 128 -31.54 -13.23 0.26
CA ALA A 128 -30.35 -13.59 1.04
C ALA A 128 -30.73 -13.71 2.53
N ALA A 129 -30.30 -14.79 3.16
CA ALA A 129 -30.50 -14.98 4.59
C ALA A 129 -29.63 -14.03 5.39
N SER A 130 -30.15 -13.58 6.52
CA SER A 130 -29.48 -12.61 7.39
C SER A 130 -29.55 -13.01 8.85
N TYR A 131 -28.66 -12.43 9.63
CA TYR A 131 -28.70 -12.53 11.09
C TYR A 131 -28.52 -11.13 11.69
N ALA A 132 -29.03 -10.98 12.93
CA ALA A 132 -28.82 -9.79 13.73
C ALA A 132 -27.55 -9.94 14.57
N ASP A 133 -27.05 -8.82 15.11
CA ASP A 133 -25.88 -8.85 15.99
C ASP A 133 -26.19 -9.65 17.26
N PRO A 134 -25.47 -10.74 17.54
CA PRO A 134 -25.70 -11.54 18.74
C PRO A 134 -25.35 -10.82 20.04
N ASN A 135 -24.65 -9.67 19.97
CA ASN A 135 -24.26 -8.88 21.14
C ASN A 135 -25.23 -7.73 21.46
N GLY A 136 -26.44 -7.78 20.92
CA GLY A 136 -27.53 -6.91 21.36
C GLY A 136 -27.77 -5.64 20.55
N ASN A 137 -26.97 -5.33 19.56
CA ASN A 137 -27.25 -4.24 18.62
C ASN A 137 -28.11 -4.72 17.46
N ASN A 138 -29.28 -5.24 17.78
CA ASN A 138 -30.17 -5.89 16.85
C ASN A 138 -31.09 -4.91 16.16
N GLY A 139 -31.49 -5.24 14.93
CA GLY A 139 -32.46 -4.50 14.15
C GLY A 139 -32.19 -4.62 12.67
N GLU A 140 -33.16 -4.24 11.87
CA GLU A 140 -33.08 -4.32 10.42
C GLU A 140 -31.94 -3.48 9.85
N SER A 141 -31.58 -2.38 10.52
CA SER A 141 -30.48 -1.49 10.10
C SER A 141 -29.09 -2.05 10.35
N ARG A 142 -28.97 -3.18 11.06
CA ARG A 142 -27.68 -3.79 11.42
C ARG A 142 -27.62 -5.28 11.11
N LYS A 143 -28.55 -5.76 10.30
CA LYS A 143 -28.51 -7.17 9.87
C LYS A 143 -27.36 -7.41 8.92
N SER A 144 -26.82 -8.61 8.99
CA SER A 144 -25.67 -9.05 8.19
C SER A 144 -26.04 -10.27 7.37
N PRO A 145 -25.49 -10.44 6.17
CA PRO A 145 -25.69 -11.66 5.40
C PRO A 145 -24.81 -12.78 5.96
N TYR A 146 -25.28 -14.01 5.84
CA TYR A 146 -24.42 -15.16 6.04
C TYR A 146 -23.44 -15.27 4.86
N PRO A 147 -22.15 -15.40 5.11
CA PRO A 147 -21.15 -15.46 4.03
C PRO A 147 -21.25 -16.74 3.18
N ASP A 148 -21.88 -17.79 3.68
CA ASP A 148 -22.16 -19.03 2.97
C ASP A 148 -23.56 -19.06 2.32
N ASP A 149 -24.25 -17.92 2.24
CA ASP A 149 -25.52 -17.80 1.54
C ASP A 149 -25.29 -17.65 0.03
N GLU A 150 -25.98 -18.46 -0.77
CA GLU A 150 -25.78 -18.46 -2.23
C GLU A 150 -26.21 -17.14 -2.91
N ILE A 151 -27.31 -16.54 -2.46
CA ILE A 151 -27.82 -15.28 -3.02
C ILE A 151 -26.85 -14.16 -2.68
N PHE A 152 -26.40 -14.08 -1.43
CA PHE A 152 -25.35 -13.13 -1.03
C PHE A 152 -24.12 -13.26 -1.93
N GLN A 153 -23.60 -14.46 -2.09
CA GLN A 153 -22.41 -14.70 -2.88
C GLN A 153 -22.58 -14.27 -4.34
N GLN A 154 -23.74 -14.57 -4.94
CA GLN A 154 -24.03 -14.17 -6.30
C GLN A 154 -24.05 -12.64 -6.47
N LYS A 155 -24.73 -11.94 -5.56
CA LYS A 155 -24.84 -10.47 -5.62
C LYS A 155 -23.51 -9.79 -5.32
N TYR A 156 -22.77 -10.30 -4.35
CA TYR A 156 -21.45 -9.76 -4.01
C TYR A 156 -20.45 -9.97 -5.14
N ALA A 157 -20.46 -11.14 -5.78
CA ALA A 157 -19.60 -11.40 -6.92
C ALA A 157 -19.86 -10.41 -8.07
N ALA A 158 -21.14 -10.14 -8.38
CA ALA A 158 -21.49 -9.16 -9.40
C ALA A 158 -20.99 -7.74 -9.04
N PHE A 159 -21.07 -7.36 -7.77
CA PHE A 159 -20.53 -6.09 -7.30
C PHE A 159 -19.01 -6.04 -7.44
N ILE A 160 -18.28 -7.05 -6.96
CA ILE A 160 -16.81 -7.06 -7.04
C ILE A 160 -16.33 -7.06 -8.48
N GLU A 161 -17.01 -7.75 -9.39
CA GLU A 161 -16.70 -7.69 -10.82
C GLU A 161 -16.84 -6.26 -11.38
N ALA A 162 -17.90 -5.56 -11.03
CA ALA A 162 -18.12 -4.17 -11.42
C ALA A 162 -17.10 -3.22 -10.76
N PHE A 163 -16.81 -3.43 -9.49
CA PHE A 163 -15.84 -2.66 -8.73
C PHE A 163 -14.43 -2.80 -9.32
N ALA A 164 -14.02 -4.02 -9.67
CA ALA A 164 -12.73 -4.26 -10.28
C ALA A 164 -12.63 -3.67 -11.70
N LYS A 165 -13.72 -3.69 -12.46
CA LYS A 165 -13.76 -3.06 -13.79
C LYS A 165 -13.40 -1.57 -13.70
N GLU A 166 -13.84 -0.88 -12.65
CA GLU A 166 -13.53 0.52 -12.41
C GLU A 166 -12.17 0.73 -11.74
N PHE A 167 -11.84 -0.08 -10.74
CA PHE A 167 -10.75 0.19 -9.80
C PHE A 167 -9.54 -0.74 -9.90
N ASP A 168 -9.51 -1.70 -10.84
CA ASP A 168 -8.28 -2.46 -11.12
C ASP A 168 -7.33 -1.63 -11.99
N ASP A 169 -7.00 -0.46 -11.48
CA ASP A 169 -6.19 0.56 -12.15
C ASP A 169 -5.07 1.04 -11.21
N PRO A 170 -3.83 0.59 -11.44
CA PRO A 170 -2.70 0.97 -10.57
C PRO A 170 -2.37 2.46 -10.57
N ASP A 171 -2.84 3.22 -11.56
CA ASP A 171 -2.64 4.68 -11.57
C ASP A 171 -3.49 5.38 -10.52
N LYS A 172 -4.61 4.77 -10.14
CA LYS A 172 -5.56 5.33 -9.17
C LYS A 172 -5.57 4.59 -7.84
N VAL A 173 -5.30 3.28 -7.86
CA VAL A 173 -5.47 2.41 -6.69
C VAL A 173 -4.16 1.72 -6.35
N ASP A 174 -3.77 1.82 -5.09
CA ASP A 174 -2.53 1.26 -4.58
C ASP A 174 -2.68 -0.20 -4.18
N PHE A 175 -3.69 -0.49 -3.37
CA PHE A 175 -4.03 -1.85 -2.97
C PHE A 175 -5.50 -1.97 -2.58
N ILE A 176 -5.99 -3.20 -2.58
CA ILE A 176 -7.31 -3.58 -2.06
C ILE A 176 -7.11 -4.46 -0.83
N ASP A 177 -7.75 -4.08 0.29
CA ASP A 177 -7.89 -4.94 1.44
C ASP A 177 -9.01 -5.93 1.12
N ALA A 178 -8.63 -7.12 0.64
CA ALA A 178 -9.45 -7.92 -0.25
C ALA A 178 -10.11 -9.12 0.45
N TYR A 179 -10.78 -8.85 1.54
CA TYR A 179 -11.62 -9.86 2.20
C TYR A 179 -13.02 -9.31 2.49
N GLY A 180 -13.13 -8.32 3.34
CA GLY A 180 -14.38 -7.60 3.59
C GLY A 180 -15.40 -8.34 4.45
N LEU A 181 -15.23 -9.62 4.68
CA LEU A 181 -16.12 -10.46 5.49
C LEU A 181 -15.65 -10.50 6.94
N GLY A 182 -16.56 -10.91 7.82
CA GLY A 182 -16.30 -10.94 9.25
C GLY A 182 -16.48 -9.57 9.89
N LYS A 183 -16.29 -9.52 11.21
CA LYS A 183 -16.45 -8.27 11.95
C LYS A 183 -15.46 -7.23 11.42
N TRP A 184 -15.96 -6.04 11.11
CA TRP A 184 -15.19 -4.92 10.54
C TRP A 184 -14.50 -5.20 9.20
N GLY A 185 -14.86 -6.31 8.56
CA GLY A 185 -14.20 -6.73 7.32
C GLY A 185 -12.81 -7.33 7.51
N GLU A 186 -12.51 -7.86 8.71
CA GLU A 186 -11.16 -8.26 9.12
C GLU A 186 -10.94 -9.78 9.17
N ALA A 187 -11.82 -10.55 8.52
CA ALA A 187 -11.67 -12.01 8.38
C ALA A 187 -11.73 -12.81 9.69
N HIS A 188 -12.31 -12.25 10.73
CA HIS A 188 -12.51 -12.93 12.01
C HIS A 188 -13.93 -12.75 12.53
N THR A 189 -14.24 -13.45 13.63
CA THR A 189 -15.55 -13.39 14.30
C THR A 189 -16.68 -13.70 13.32
N MET A 190 -16.45 -14.70 12.48
CA MET A 190 -17.35 -15.09 11.39
C MET A 190 -18.58 -15.81 11.93
N ILE A 191 -19.73 -15.57 11.30
CA ILE A 191 -20.99 -16.26 11.58
C ILE A 191 -21.49 -16.87 10.27
N TYR A 192 -21.59 -18.21 10.25
CA TYR A 192 -22.06 -18.95 9.06
C TYR A 192 -23.43 -19.56 9.34
N LYS A 193 -24.16 -19.90 8.27
CA LYS A 193 -25.30 -20.83 8.38
C LYS A 193 -24.81 -22.20 8.85
N ASP A 194 -23.70 -22.65 8.25
CA ASP A 194 -23.06 -23.92 8.60
C ASP A 194 -21.52 -23.66 8.66
N TYR A 195 -20.94 -23.83 9.84
CA TYR A 195 -19.53 -23.61 10.08
C TYR A 195 -18.62 -24.57 9.29
N ALA A 196 -19.17 -25.68 8.78
CA ALA A 196 -18.45 -26.56 7.88
C ALA A 196 -18.09 -25.88 6.54
N ASN A 197 -18.74 -24.77 6.20
CA ASN A 197 -18.50 -24.01 4.98
C ASN A 197 -17.37 -22.98 5.10
N LYS A 198 -16.72 -22.87 6.26
CA LYS A 198 -15.69 -21.85 6.49
C LYS A 198 -14.59 -21.84 5.43
N GLU A 199 -14.00 -22.99 5.13
CA GLU A 199 -12.93 -23.10 4.14
C GLU A 199 -13.44 -22.76 2.73
N LYS A 200 -14.63 -23.23 2.36
CA LYS A 200 -15.25 -22.92 1.07
C LYS A 200 -15.49 -21.43 0.91
N VAL A 201 -15.96 -20.75 1.95
CA VAL A 201 -16.18 -19.29 1.92
C VAL A 201 -14.84 -18.57 1.76
N PHE A 202 -13.82 -18.95 2.49
CA PHE A 202 -12.51 -18.37 2.37
C PHE A 202 -11.93 -18.52 0.96
N GLU A 203 -12.04 -19.73 0.39
CA GLU A 203 -11.60 -20.00 -0.98
C GLU A 203 -12.41 -19.19 -2.00
N TRP A 204 -13.73 -19.10 -1.81
CA TRP A 204 -14.59 -18.33 -2.69
C TRP A 204 -14.20 -16.85 -2.71
N ILE A 205 -14.10 -16.19 -1.55
CA ILE A 205 -13.87 -14.75 -1.49
C ILE A 205 -12.46 -14.38 -1.96
N THR A 206 -11.44 -15.15 -1.58
CA THR A 206 -10.07 -14.89 -2.01
C THR A 206 -9.88 -15.17 -3.51
N SER A 207 -10.54 -16.17 -4.04
CA SER A 207 -10.57 -16.46 -5.49
C SER A 207 -11.29 -15.36 -6.27
N LEU A 208 -12.40 -14.86 -5.75
CA LEU A 208 -13.18 -13.78 -6.38
C LEU A 208 -12.31 -12.51 -6.55
N TYR A 209 -11.71 -12.04 -5.46
CA TYR A 209 -10.85 -10.86 -5.54
C TYR A 209 -9.63 -11.10 -6.43
N SER A 210 -8.98 -12.25 -6.31
CA SER A 210 -7.81 -12.58 -7.12
C SER A 210 -8.12 -12.69 -8.61
N ARG A 211 -9.30 -13.21 -8.95
CA ARG A 211 -9.76 -13.29 -10.35
C ARG A 211 -10.07 -11.92 -10.91
N CYS A 212 -10.66 -11.03 -10.12
CA CYS A 212 -11.12 -9.71 -10.58
C CYS A 212 -10.01 -8.66 -10.61
N PHE A 213 -9.09 -8.70 -9.66
CA PHE A 213 -7.99 -7.73 -9.57
C PHE A 213 -6.69 -8.39 -10.03
N LYS A 214 -6.22 -7.99 -11.22
CA LYS A 214 -5.00 -8.55 -11.83
C LYS A 214 -3.81 -7.60 -11.74
N LYS A 215 -4.06 -6.30 -11.65
CA LYS A 215 -3.03 -5.25 -11.69
C LYS A 215 -2.80 -4.60 -10.33
N VAL A 216 -3.87 -4.44 -9.55
CA VAL A 216 -3.81 -3.83 -8.22
C VAL A 216 -3.54 -4.90 -7.17
N PRO A 217 -2.53 -4.72 -6.33
CA PRO A 217 -2.21 -5.67 -5.26
C PRO A 217 -3.37 -5.88 -4.27
N LEU A 218 -3.44 -7.09 -3.74
CA LEU A 218 -4.44 -7.49 -2.75
C LEU A 218 -3.75 -7.74 -1.42
N VAL A 219 -4.38 -7.36 -0.32
CA VAL A 219 -3.88 -7.64 1.01
C VAL A 219 -4.95 -8.30 1.88
N ILE A 220 -4.51 -9.04 2.88
CA ILE A 220 -5.37 -9.65 3.91
C ILE A 220 -4.70 -9.49 5.27
N ASN A 221 -5.51 -9.33 6.31
CA ASN A 221 -5.02 -9.30 7.68
C ASN A 221 -4.38 -10.64 8.06
N TYR A 222 -3.17 -10.60 8.62
CA TYR A 222 -2.45 -11.81 9.02
C TYR A 222 -2.53 -12.08 10.52
N HIS A 223 -3.56 -11.66 11.18
CA HIS A 223 -3.67 -11.95 12.61
C HIS A 223 -4.15 -13.38 12.91
N ARG A 224 -3.84 -13.82 14.12
CA ARG A 224 -4.14 -15.16 14.59
C ARG A 224 -5.62 -15.50 14.64
N LEU A 225 -6.47 -14.49 14.47
CA LEU A 225 -7.93 -14.67 14.53
C LEU A 225 -8.55 -14.95 13.16
N VAL A 226 -7.77 -14.92 12.08
CA VAL A 226 -8.27 -15.27 10.75
C VAL A 226 -8.86 -16.67 10.77
N GLY A 227 -10.12 -16.80 10.37
CA GLY A 227 -10.87 -18.04 10.45
C GLY A 227 -11.53 -18.32 11.81
N ALA A 228 -11.30 -17.49 12.81
CA ALA A 228 -11.92 -17.68 14.12
C ALA A 228 -13.44 -17.48 14.06
N ASN A 229 -14.17 -18.33 14.77
CA ASN A 229 -15.62 -18.26 14.89
C ASN A 229 -16.04 -17.11 15.81
N ASN A 230 -17.32 -16.73 15.75
CA ASN A 230 -17.87 -15.62 16.53
C ASN A 230 -17.61 -15.72 18.06
N THR A 231 -17.50 -16.92 18.60
CA THR A 231 -17.29 -17.17 20.04
C THR A 231 -15.83 -17.10 20.48
N SER A 232 -14.89 -16.94 19.55
CA SER A 232 -13.46 -17.11 19.85
C SER A 232 -12.83 -15.95 20.61
N GLY A 233 -13.41 -14.74 20.56
CA GLY A 233 -12.82 -13.57 21.23
C GLY A 233 -11.38 -13.28 20.75
N TRP A 234 -10.62 -12.59 21.58
CA TRP A 234 -9.22 -12.20 21.30
C TRP A 234 -8.22 -13.25 21.78
N GLY A 235 -8.57 -14.53 21.67
CA GLY A 235 -7.84 -15.64 22.27
C GLY A 235 -6.65 -16.14 21.44
N ALA A 236 -6.44 -17.46 21.56
CA ALA A 236 -5.33 -18.16 20.90
C ALA A 236 -5.52 -18.23 19.37
N VAL A 237 -4.44 -18.59 18.68
CA VAL A 237 -4.42 -18.82 17.23
C VAL A 237 -5.45 -19.89 16.85
N ALA A 238 -6.30 -19.61 15.87
CA ALA A 238 -7.19 -20.61 15.32
C ALA A 238 -6.38 -21.70 14.60
N SER A 239 -6.81 -22.95 14.71
CA SER A 239 -6.05 -24.11 14.23
C SER A 239 -5.78 -24.11 12.72
N ASP A 240 -6.62 -23.44 11.95
CA ASP A 240 -6.54 -23.37 10.50
C ASP A 240 -6.04 -22.02 9.95
N THR A 241 -5.68 -21.07 10.81
CA THR A 241 -5.25 -19.72 10.42
C THR A 241 -4.11 -19.75 9.39
N GLU A 242 -3.06 -20.50 9.65
CA GLU A 242 -1.92 -20.57 8.73
C GLU A 242 -2.28 -21.20 7.39
N LYS A 243 -3.13 -22.21 7.39
CA LYS A 243 -3.61 -22.85 6.17
C LYS A 243 -4.40 -21.86 5.31
N LEU A 244 -5.29 -21.10 5.92
CA LEU A 244 -6.10 -20.11 5.21
C LEU A 244 -5.23 -18.98 4.65
N LEU A 245 -4.34 -18.43 5.46
CA LEU A 245 -3.43 -17.36 5.02
C LEU A 245 -2.50 -17.84 3.90
N SER A 246 -1.98 -19.06 3.99
CA SER A 246 -1.15 -19.63 2.92
C SER A 246 -1.93 -19.76 1.61
N SER A 247 -3.20 -20.15 1.69
CA SER A 247 -4.07 -20.20 0.51
C SER A 247 -4.25 -18.82 -0.13
N ALA A 248 -4.47 -17.78 0.66
CA ALA A 248 -4.57 -16.41 0.15
C ALA A 248 -3.26 -15.95 -0.51
N ILE A 249 -2.13 -16.18 0.14
CA ILE A 249 -0.81 -15.80 -0.39
C ILE A 249 -0.53 -16.53 -1.71
N ASN A 250 -0.89 -17.81 -1.80
CA ASN A 250 -0.75 -18.59 -3.04
C ASN A 250 -1.62 -18.03 -4.18
N LYS A 251 -2.68 -17.28 -3.87
CA LYS A 251 -3.51 -16.58 -4.84
C LYS A 251 -2.99 -15.17 -5.17
N GLY A 252 -1.82 -14.79 -4.66
CA GLY A 252 -1.20 -13.51 -4.93
C GLY A 252 -1.41 -12.44 -3.88
N TYR A 253 -1.98 -12.77 -2.73
CA TYR A 253 -2.19 -11.81 -1.64
C TYR A 253 -0.88 -11.40 -0.98
N SER A 254 -0.82 -10.12 -0.61
CA SER A 254 0.14 -9.55 0.32
C SER A 254 -0.51 -9.38 1.70
N LEU A 255 0.18 -8.77 2.65
CA LEU A 255 -0.18 -8.84 4.06
C LEU A 255 -0.46 -7.46 4.66
N ARG A 256 -1.43 -7.41 5.55
CA ARG A 256 -1.79 -6.23 6.33
C ARG A 256 -2.12 -6.65 7.76
N HIS A 257 -1.82 -5.80 8.73
CA HIS A 257 -2.24 -6.02 10.11
C HIS A 257 -2.38 -4.66 10.80
N ASP A 258 -3.28 -4.60 11.79
CA ASP A 258 -3.50 -3.38 12.55
C ASP A 258 -2.86 -3.42 13.94
N ALA A 259 -2.75 -2.22 14.53
CA ALA A 259 -2.51 -2.03 15.95
C ALA A 259 -1.22 -2.70 16.47
N PHE A 260 -0.12 -2.50 15.80
CA PHE A 260 1.18 -3.10 16.15
C PHE A 260 1.67 -2.71 17.55
N GLY A 261 1.25 -1.57 18.09
CA GLY A 261 1.60 -1.14 19.45
C GLY A 261 0.72 -1.71 20.54
N MET A 262 -0.36 -2.40 20.19
CA MET A 262 -1.32 -2.96 21.15
C MET A 262 -0.85 -4.34 21.60
N THR A 263 -0.14 -4.39 22.71
CA THR A 263 0.61 -5.58 23.18
C THR A 263 -0.25 -6.83 23.41
N GLY A 264 -1.50 -6.65 23.81
CA GLY A 264 -2.44 -7.75 23.96
C GLY A 264 -3.08 -8.26 22.66
N TYR A 265 -2.89 -7.51 21.57
CA TYR A 265 -3.48 -7.82 20.28
C TYR A 265 -2.44 -8.24 19.24
N TYR A 266 -1.38 -7.45 19.05
CA TYR A 266 -0.24 -7.81 18.20
C TYR A 266 0.77 -8.57 19.06
N GLN A 267 0.77 -9.89 18.94
CA GLN A 267 1.51 -10.79 19.81
C GLN A 267 2.66 -11.49 19.08
N ASP A 268 3.38 -12.35 19.78
CA ASP A 268 4.53 -13.07 19.22
C ASP A 268 4.18 -13.86 17.96
N TRP A 269 2.98 -14.44 17.89
CA TRP A 269 2.54 -15.16 16.70
C TRP A 269 2.56 -14.24 15.46
N GLU A 270 2.00 -13.02 15.58
CA GLU A 270 1.95 -12.05 14.50
C GLU A 270 3.36 -11.57 14.12
N LYS A 271 4.20 -11.33 15.12
CA LYS A 271 5.60 -10.92 14.88
C LYS A 271 6.38 -11.98 14.11
N GLN A 272 6.23 -13.24 14.51
CA GLN A 272 6.89 -14.37 13.84
C GLN A 272 6.34 -14.59 12.43
N TYR A 273 5.04 -14.39 12.24
CA TYR A 273 4.43 -14.50 10.91
C TYR A 273 4.96 -13.43 9.97
N ALA A 274 5.05 -12.18 10.43
CA ALA A 274 5.64 -11.08 9.66
C ALA A 274 7.11 -11.37 9.31
N GLU A 275 7.90 -11.88 10.26
CA GLU A 275 9.30 -12.25 10.02
C GLU A 275 9.43 -13.30 8.93
N ARG A 276 8.55 -14.30 8.91
CA ARG A 276 8.52 -15.35 7.87
C ARG A 276 8.33 -14.79 6.47
N TRP A 277 7.53 -13.71 6.33
CA TRP A 277 7.18 -13.12 5.02
C TRP A 277 8.00 -11.90 4.66
N ASN A 278 8.93 -11.50 5.49
CA ASN A 278 9.84 -10.39 5.29
C ASN A 278 10.53 -10.48 3.93
N TYR A 279 10.46 -9.41 3.14
CA TYR A 279 11.04 -9.31 1.79
C TYR A 279 10.48 -10.32 0.77
N LYS A 280 9.43 -11.05 1.12
CA LYS A 280 8.74 -12.00 0.23
C LYS A 280 7.37 -11.48 -0.17
N ARG A 281 6.73 -10.75 0.73
CA ARG A 281 5.49 -10.01 0.49
C ARG A 281 5.56 -8.67 1.21
N PRO A 282 5.02 -7.60 0.60
CA PRO A 282 4.91 -6.34 1.32
C PRO A 282 3.97 -6.48 2.50
N ILE A 283 4.32 -5.82 3.60
CA ILE A 283 3.51 -5.78 4.82
C ILE A 283 3.07 -4.34 5.03
N ILE A 284 1.78 -4.16 5.24
CA ILE A 284 1.14 -2.85 5.43
C ILE A 284 0.58 -2.80 6.84
N MET A 285 0.90 -1.74 7.60
CA MET A 285 0.41 -1.54 8.94
C MET A 285 -0.81 -0.63 8.93
N GLU A 286 -1.89 -1.03 9.57
CA GLU A 286 -3.00 -0.16 9.93
C GLU A 286 -2.76 0.42 11.32
N GLY A 287 -3.01 1.73 11.49
CA GLY A 287 -2.87 2.39 12.79
C GLY A 287 -3.84 1.84 13.83
N GLY A 288 -3.41 1.81 15.09
CA GLY A 288 -4.23 1.37 16.20
C GLY A 288 -5.24 2.44 16.66
N TRP A 289 -6.38 1.98 17.14
CA TRP A 289 -7.39 2.81 17.79
C TRP A 289 -7.01 2.95 19.26
N ILE A 290 -6.24 3.99 19.60
CA ILE A 290 -5.57 4.06 20.91
C ILE A 290 -5.87 5.33 21.73
N THR A 291 -6.40 6.40 21.11
CA THR A 291 -6.52 7.71 21.80
C THR A 291 -7.89 7.96 22.39
N GLY A 292 -8.93 7.26 21.97
CA GLY A 292 -10.30 7.59 22.33
C GLY A 292 -11.06 6.51 23.09
N GLY A 293 -12.08 6.94 23.84
CA GLY A 293 -13.06 6.06 24.47
C GLY A 293 -12.47 5.05 25.43
N THR A 294 -12.83 3.80 25.24
CA THR A 294 -12.34 2.65 26.05
C THR A 294 -11.02 2.08 25.54
N HIS A 295 -10.50 2.58 24.42
CA HIS A 295 -9.30 2.07 23.76
C HIS A 295 -8.03 2.83 24.15
N ARG A 296 -7.92 3.24 25.38
CA ARG A 296 -6.74 3.96 25.89
C ARG A 296 -5.61 2.98 26.19
N TYR A 297 -4.85 2.63 25.15
CA TYR A 297 -3.81 1.60 25.22
C TYR A 297 -2.58 2.00 26.03
N TRP A 298 -2.43 3.26 26.39
CA TRP A 298 -1.44 3.63 27.40
C TRP A 298 -1.78 3.08 28.80
N ILE A 299 -3.00 2.59 29.01
CA ILE A 299 -3.36 1.83 30.22
C ILE A 299 -3.18 0.32 29.91
N ASP A 300 -2.04 -0.02 29.37
CA ASP A 300 -1.70 -1.40 29.03
C ASP A 300 -1.40 -2.18 30.32
N PRO A 301 -2.05 -3.34 30.52
CA PRO A 301 -1.76 -4.19 31.69
C PRO A 301 -0.30 -4.67 31.77
N SER A 302 0.43 -4.69 30.66
CA SER A 302 1.86 -5.02 30.66
C SER A 302 2.74 -3.94 31.28
N GLY A 303 2.21 -2.71 31.48
CA GLY A 303 2.97 -1.59 31.98
C GLY A 303 4.00 -1.03 31.02
N LYS A 304 3.95 -1.40 29.74
CA LYS A 304 4.92 -0.96 28.74
C LYS A 304 4.82 0.54 28.45
N TYR A 305 3.63 1.12 28.56
CA TYR A 305 3.37 2.50 28.22
C TYR A 305 2.98 3.31 29.46
N ARG A 306 3.38 4.59 29.48
CA ARG A 306 2.97 5.51 30.55
C ARG A 306 1.51 5.92 30.36
N GLU A 307 0.75 5.94 31.44
CA GLU A 307 -0.63 6.38 31.42
C GLU A 307 -0.74 7.84 30.92
N GLY A 308 -1.69 8.10 30.01
CA GLY A 308 -1.89 9.43 29.44
C GLY A 308 -0.88 9.87 28.40
N HIS A 309 0.00 8.98 27.96
CA HIS A 309 1.05 9.26 26.98
C HIS A 309 0.84 8.46 25.67
N PRO A 310 -0.07 8.90 24.77
CA PRO A 310 -0.30 8.21 23.51
C PRO A 310 0.96 8.11 22.62
N GLU A 311 1.90 9.06 22.79
CA GLU A 311 3.17 9.03 22.07
C GLU A 311 4.01 7.78 22.37
N ASP A 312 3.87 7.20 23.57
CA ASP A 312 4.56 5.94 23.90
C ASP A 312 4.02 4.78 23.05
N VAL A 313 2.70 4.74 22.85
CA VAL A 313 2.07 3.71 22.02
C VAL A 313 2.43 3.92 20.56
N ARG A 314 2.49 5.16 20.07
CA ARG A 314 2.93 5.48 18.71
C ARG A 314 4.38 5.06 18.47
N GLN A 315 5.25 5.28 19.47
CA GLN A 315 6.63 4.76 19.41
C GLN A 315 6.63 3.24 19.33
N GLY A 316 5.78 2.56 20.08
CA GLY A 316 5.61 1.11 20.00
C GLY A 316 5.13 0.64 18.65
N GLU A 317 4.19 1.34 18.02
CA GLU A 317 3.74 1.05 16.65
C GLU A 317 4.90 1.22 15.65
N PHE A 318 5.66 2.28 15.78
CA PHE A 318 6.82 2.54 14.93
C PHE A 318 7.87 1.45 15.06
N ASP A 319 8.23 1.08 16.29
CA ASP A 319 9.25 0.06 16.56
C ASP A 319 8.82 -1.32 16.04
N ALA A 320 7.57 -1.71 16.26
CA ALA A 320 7.03 -2.95 15.74
C ALA A 320 6.92 -2.96 14.21
N SER A 321 6.65 -1.80 13.62
CA SER A 321 6.64 -1.64 12.15
C SER A 321 8.04 -1.78 11.56
N ALA A 322 9.05 -1.24 12.24
CA ALA A 322 10.45 -1.42 11.85
C ALA A 322 10.86 -2.89 11.91
N GLU A 323 10.48 -3.59 12.97
CA GLU A 323 10.77 -5.02 13.15
C GLU A 323 10.10 -5.88 12.08
N ALA A 324 8.86 -5.55 11.70
CA ALA A 324 8.12 -6.23 10.64
C ALA A 324 8.54 -5.78 9.22
N HIS A 325 9.42 -4.79 9.10
CA HIS A 325 9.87 -4.21 7.82
C HIS A 325 8.71 -3.74 6.94
N VAL A 326 7.75 -3.03 7.53
CA VAL A 326 6.56 -2.62 6.78
C VAL A 326 6.87 -1.63 5.68
N ASN A 327 6.18 -1.77 4.57
CA ASN A 327 6.25 -0.82 3.47
C ASN A 327 5.41 0.43 3.71
N MET A 328 4.33 0.30 4.47
CA MET A 328 3.40 1.40 4.71
C MET A 328 2.96 1.40 6.18
N MET A 329 2.81 2.60 6.72
CA MET A 329 2.15 2.86 8.00
C MET A 329 0.97 3.79 7.75
N ASP A 330 -0.09 3.72 8.55
CA ASP A 330 -1.18 4.66 8.41
C ASP A 330 -1.41 5.52 9.67
N PHE A 331 -1.95 6.70 9.42
CA PHE A 331 -2.24 7.67 10.46
C PHE A 331 -3.53 7.37 11.22
N ARG A 332 -4.32 6.39 10.77
CA ARG A 332 -5.67 6.17 11.26
C ARG A 332 -6.55 7.44 11.04
N VAL A 333 -7.57 7.64 11.83
CA VAL A 333 -8.59 8.67 11.60
C VAL A 333 -8.82 9.53 12.85
N GLY A 334 -9.17 10.80 12.64
CA GLY A 334 -9.54 11.73 13.71
C GLY A 334 -8.42 12.00 14.70
N ASP A 335 -8.68 11.79 15.99
CA ASP A 335 -7.69 11.99 17.05
C ASP A 335 -6.47 11.08 16.91
N GLU A 336 -6.64 9.92 16.28
CA GLU A 336 -5.52 9.02 15.98
C GLU A 336 -4.55 9.71 15.02
N THR A 337 -5.04 10.26 13.90
CA THR A 337 -4.22 11.05 12.98
C THR A 337 -3.57 12.22 13.67
N ASN A 338 -4.37 12.98 14.43
CA ASN A 338 -3.89 14.16 15.18
C ASN A 338 -2.72 13.82 16.09
N SER A 339 -2.75 12.67 16.77
CA SER A 339 -1.69 12.27 17.70
C SER A 339 -0.32 12.13 17.03
N TRP A 340 -0.26 11.67 15.78
CA TRP A 340 0.98 11.57 15.02
C TRP A 340 1.61 12.95 14.79
N PHE A 341 0.81 13.94 14.44
CA PHE A 341 1.30 15.27 14.08
C PHE A 341 1.55 16.17 15.30
N THR A 342 0.75 16.03 16.34
CA THR A 342 0.86 16.89 17.53
C THR A 342 1.77 16.33 18.62
N LYS A 343 1.96 15.02 18.69
CA LYS A 343 2.71 14.36 19.77
C LYS A 343 4.00 13.67 19.31
N CYS A 344 4.09 13.24 18.05
CA CYS A 344 5.22 12.44 17.56
C CYS A 344 5.55 12.69 16.10
N PHE A 345 5.57 13.94 15.70
CA PHE A 345 5.87 14.32 14.32
C PHE A 345 7.26 13.87 13.87
N SER A 346 8.22 13.78 14.79
CA SER A 346 9.54 13.22 14.49
C SER A 346 9.46 11.79 13.95
N LEU A 347 8.51 10.98 14.43
CA LEU A 347 8.28 9.62 13.91
C LEU A 347 7.68 9.66 12.51
N VAL A 348 6.81 10.64 12.21
CA VAL A 348 6.28 10.83 10.86
C VAL A 348 7.42 11.05 9.87
N GLN A 349 8.34 11.94 10.21
CA GLN A 349 9.53 12.25 9.38
C GLN A 349 10.49 11.07 9.30
N ARG A 350 10.72 10.36 10.41
CA ARG A 350 11.58 9.19 10.43
C ARG A 350 11.06 8.08 9.54
N PHE A 351 9.76 7.83 9.51
CA PHE A 351 9.20 6.82 8.62
C PHE A 351 9.42 7.18 7.14
N VAL A 352 9.32 8.45 6.78
CA VAL A 352 9.63 8.91 5.42
C VAL A 352 11.05 8.51 5.01
N THR A 353 12.02 8.64 5.91
CA THR A 353 13.42 8.30 5.63
C THR A 353 13.72 6.81 5.77
N GLU A 354 13.22 6.18 6.83
CA GLU A 354 13.66 4.85 7.30
C GLU A 354 12.71 3.73 6.90
N GLY A 355 11.44 4.03 6.62
CA GLY A 355 10.43 3.03 6.30
C GLY A 355 10.24 2.83 4.81
N GLY A 356 9.45 1.82 4.46
CA GLY A 356 9.17 1.50 3.07
C GLY A 356 10.42 1.19 2.26
N TYR A 357 10.44 1.67 1.01
CA TYR A 357 11.62 1.55 0.15
C TYR A 357 11.97 2.92 -0.44
N ARG A 358 13.27 3.23 -0.44
CA ARG A 358 13.85 4.46 -0.99
C ARG A 358 15.07 4.06 -1.78
N LEU A 359 14.92 3.97 -3.09
CA LEU A 359 15.92 3.41 -3.99
C LEU A 359 16.74 4.50 -4.63
N TYR A 360 18.05 4.33 -4.67
CA TYR A 360 18.93 5.24 -5.39
C TYR A 360 20.18 4.52 -5.83
N PRO A 361 20.79 4.94 -6.99
CA PRO A 361 22.07 4.42 -7.40
C PRO A 361 23.17 5.27 -6.75
N ASP A 362 24.12 4.65 -6.05
CA ASP A 362 25.22 5.41 -5.45
C ASP A 362 26.45 5.51 -6.35
N MET A 363 26.53 4.63 -7.33
CA MET A 363 27.65 4.61 -8.27
C MET A 363 27.19 4.11 -9.64
N ILE A 364 27.55 4.86 -10.68
CA ILE A 364 27.27 4.48 -12.07
C ILE A 364 28.54 4.75 -12.89
N SER A 365 29.01 3.74 -13.60
CA SER A 365 30.16 3.84 -14.51
C SER A 365 29.64 3.83 -15.94
N LEU A 366 29.90 4.91 -16.69
CA LEU A 366 29.37 5.16 -18.02
C LEU A 366 30.46 5.60 -19.00
N PRO A 367 30.33 5.26 -20.29
CA PRO A 367 31.24 5.82 -21.31
C PRO A 367 30.90 7.29 -21.59
N LYS A 368 31.92 8.14 -21.69
CA LYS A 368 31.76 9.53 -22.14
C LYS A 368 31.87 9.68 -23.67
N ASP A 369 32.36 8.64 -24.34
CA ASP A 369 32.44 8.53 -25.79
C ASP A 369 31.90 7.20 -26.24
N ALA A 370 31.20 7.16 -27.36
CA ALA A 370 30.71 5.92 -27.95
C ALA A 370 30.64 6.09 -29.46
N THR A 371 30.71 4.96 -30.18
CA THR A 371 30.50 4.91 -31.63
C THR A 371 29.12 4.39 -31.92
N SER A 372 28.43 5.00 -32.90
CA SER A 372 27.12 4.51 -33.33
C SER A 372 27.17 3.02 -33.68
N GLY A 373 26.23 2.23 -33.17
CA GLY A 373 26.18 0.78 -33.36
C GLY A 373 27.12 -0.04 -32.48
N GLN A 374 28.03 0.59 -31.74
CA GLN A 374 29.00 -0.08 -30.88
C GLN A 374 28.36 -0.60 -29.61
N LYS A 375 28.90 -1.72 -29.09
CA LYS A 375 28.60 -2.21 -27.75
C LYS A 375 29.29 -1.36 -26.70
N VAL A 376 28.56 -0.94 -25.67
CA VAL A 376 29.09 -0.26 -24.49
C VAL A 376 28.64 -1.00 -23.24
N SER A 377 29.41 -0.85 -22.15
CA SER A 377 29.11 -1.48 -20.87
C SER A 377 28.93 -0.41 -19.80
N ILE A 378 27.84 -0.55 -19.04
CA ILE A 378 27.51 0.31 -17.90
C ILE A 378 27.56 -0.55 -16.64
N VAL A 379 28.22 -0.05 -15.59
CA VAL A 379 28.17 -0.68 -14.27
C VAL A 379 27.38 0.24 -13.36
N HIS A 380 26.37 -0.32 -12.67
CA HIS A 380 25.54 0.50 -11.78
C HIS A 380 25.26 -0.25 -10.48
N ARG A 381 25.26 0.49 -9.37
CA ARG A 381 25.07 -0.07 -8.03
C ARG A 381 23.92 0.65 -7.32
N TRP A 382 23.03 -0.14 -6.71
CA TRP A 382 21.80 0.33 -6.11
C TRP A 382 21.73 0.08 -4.62
N ASN A 383 21.06 1.00 -3.92
CA ASN A 383 20.85 0.96 -2.49
C ASN A 383 19.37 1.19 -2.19
N ASN A 384 18.93 0.66 -1.06
CA ASN A 384 17.62 0.94 -0.49
C ASN A 384 17.82 1.50 0.93
N MET A 385 17.39 2.71 1.19
CA MET A 385 17.45 3.32 2.53
C MET A 385 16.38 2.81 3.47
N GLY A 386 15.25 2.36 2.93
CA GLY A 386 14.11 1.93 3.72
C GLY A 386 14.27 0.52 4.25
N TRP A 387 13.61 0.24 5.35
CA TRP A 387 13.62 -1.10 5.94
C TRP A 387 12.71 -2.12 5.23
N GLY A 388 11.80 -1.64 4.36
CA GLY A 388 10.97 -2.48 3.51
C GLY A 388 11.67 -2.84 2.20
N TYR A 389 10.90 -3.22 1.19
CA TYR A 389 11.44 -3.56 -0.11
C TYR A 389 10.46 -3.18 -1.23
N CYS A 390 10.97 -3.03 -2.45
CA CYS A 390 10.16 -2.76 -3.62
C CYS A 390 9.58 -4.08 -4.14
N PRO A 391 8.25 -4.32 -4.02
CA PRO A 391 7.71 -5.66 -4.20
C PRO A 391 7.45 -6.04 -5.66
N THR A 392 8.44 -5.91 -6.53
CA THR A 392 8.34 -6.32 -7.94
C THR A 392 8.13 -7.82 -8.13
N ASN A 393 8.34 -8.60 -7.07
CA ASN A 393 8.16 -10.05 -7.06
C ASN A 393 6.71 -10.50 -6.89
N ILE A 394 5.78 -9.60 -6.53
CA ILE A 394 4.37 -9.99 -6.39
C ILE A 394 3.72 -10.17 -7.76
N PRO A 395 2.72 -11.06 -7.88
CA PRO A 395 2.12 -11.38 -9.18
C PRO A 395 1.54 -10.18 -9.92
N GLN A 396 0.91 -9.24 -9.22
CA GLN A 396 0.29 -8.07 -9.83
C GLN A 396 1.30 -7.12 -10.45
N TRP A 397 2.52 -7.09 -9.93
CA TRP A 397 3.60 -6.27 -10.49
C TRP A 397 4.47 -7.04 -11.48
N ASN A 398 4.64 -8.33 -11.30
CA ASN A 398 5.31 -9.24 -12.24
C ASN A 398 6.58 -8.64 -12.87
N GLN A 399 7.47 -8.10 -12.03
CA GLN A 399 8.75 -7.52 -12.45
C GLN A 399 8.62 -6.34 -13.45
N LYS A 400 7.51 -5.60 -13.40
CA LYS A 400 7.27 -4.51 -14.36
C LYS A 400 8.24 -3.33 -14.24
N TYR A 401 8.81 -3.10 -13.06
CA TYR A 401 9.76 -2.01 -12.87
C TYR A 401 11.19 -2.51 -13.08
N LYS A 402 11.93 -1.78 -13.92
CA LYS A 402 13.31 -2.10 -14.26
C LYS A 402 14.16 -0.84 -14.24
N VAL A 403 15.45 -0.99 -14.07
CA VAL A 403 16.41 0.10 -14.32
C VAL A 403 16.53 0.33 -15.81
N ALA A 404 16.52 1.57 -16.22
CA ALA A 404 16.79 1.96 -17.59
C ALA A 404 17.79 3.13 -17.64
N PHE A 405 18.58 3.15 -18.69
CA PHE A 405 19.44 4.27 -19.04
C PHE A 405 18.87 4.95 -20.29
N ALA A 406 18.86 6.25 -20.28
CA ALA A 406 18.38 7.02 -21.42
C ALA A 406 19.47 7.94 -21.95
N LEU A 407 19.37 8.22 -23.23
CA LEU A 407 20.09 9.34 -23.86
C LEU A 407 19.10 10.50 -23.97
N LEU A 408 19.46 11.66 -23.41
CA LEU A 408 18.66 12.87 -23.48
C LEU A 408 19.33 13.86 -24.41
N ASP A 409 18.51 14.60 -25.18
CA ASP A 409 19.02 15.74 -25.96
C ASP A 409 19.29 16.96 -25.05
N ASN A 410 19.70 18.06 -25.61
CA ASN A 410 20.01 19.29 -24.87
C ASN A 410 18.78 19.97 -24.22
N ASN A 411 17.57 19.54 -24.55
CA ASN A 411 16.32 19.98 -23.94
C ASN A 411 15.77 18.96 -22.93
N ASP A 412 16.60 17.98 -22.51
CA ASP A 412 16.22 16.89 -21.61
C ASP A 412 15.15 15.95 -22.16
N LYS A 413 14.93 15.97 -23.48
CA LYS A 413 14.01 15.06 -24.14
C LYS A 413 14.68 13.71 -24.34
N VAL A 414 13.94 12.64 -24.04
CA VAL A 414 14.41 11.25 -24.22
C VAL A 414 14.51 10.94 -25.71
N VAL A 415 15.72 10.55 -26.15
CA VAL A 415 15.99 10.13 -27.53
C VAL A 415 16.00 8.62 -27.65
N LYS A 416 16.55 7.91 -26.65
CA LYS A 416 16.67 6.46 -26.64
C LYS A 416 16.63 5.97 -25.20
N VAL A 417 15.99 4.82 -24.99
CA VAL A 417 15.93 4.14 -23.68
C VAL A 417 16.51 2.74 -23.83
N PHE A 418 17.37 2.36 -22.88
CA PHE A 418 17.97 1.02 -22.78
C PHE A 418 17.57 0.43 -21.43
N VAL A 419 16.75 -0.60 -21.45
CA VAL A 419 16.26 -1.26 -20.23
C VAL A 419 17.19 -2.40 -19.85
N ASP A 420 17.68 -2.40 -18.59
CA ASP A 420 18.39 -3.53 -18.04
C ASP A 420 17.40 -4.56 -17.49
N GLU A 421 17.04 -5.52 -18.33
CA GLU A 421 16.02 -6.55 -18.02
C GLU A 421 16.46 -7.49 -16.88
N GLN A 422 17.74 -7.52 -16.52
CA GLN A 422 18.25 -8.39 -15.47
C GLN A 422 18.06 -7.80 -14.07
N THR A 423 17.69 -6.53 -13.99
CA THR A 423 17.49 -5.89 -12.68
C THR A 423 16.25 -6.44 -11.99
N ASP A 424 16.38 -6.68 -10.69
CA ASP A 424 15.28 -7.13 -9.84
C ASP A 424 15.24 -6.27 -8.57
N LEU A 425 14.36 -5.29 -8.56
CA LEU A 425 14.26 -4.32 -7.47
C LEU A 425 13.85 -4.96 -6.14
N SER A 426 13.19 -6.11 -6.18
CA SER A 426 12.77 -6.82 -4.97
C SER A 426 13.93 -7.41 -4.16
N THR A 427 15.12 -7.48 -4.76
CA THR A 427 16.33 -7.98 -4.10
C THR A 427 17.16 -6.88 -3.44
N TRP A 428 16.80 -5.62 -3.62
CA TRP A 428 17.55 -4.48 -3.07
C TRP A 428 17.13 -4.21 -1.64
N LEU A 429 17.97 -4.60 -0.70
CA LEU A 429 17.69 -4.52 0.72
C LEU A 429 18.66 -3.55 1.41
N LYS A 430 18.18 -2.90 2.46
CA LYS A 430 18.98 -1.96 3.26
C LYS A 430 20.29 -2.61 3.73
N GLY A 431 21.40 -1.91 3.50
CA GLY A 431 22.72 -2.39 3.89
C GLY A 431 23.33 -3.45 2.98
N LYS A 432 22.65 -3.80 1.88
CA LYS A 432 23.13 -4.79 0.89
C LYS A 432 23.13 -4.20 -0.51
N PRO A 433 24.11 -3.35 -0.85
CA PRO A 433 24.21 -2.77 -2.19
C PRO A 433 24.24 -3.84 -3.28
N THR A 434 23.55 -3.60 -4.39
CA THR A 434 23.46 -4.54 -5.51
C THR A 434 24.06 -3.92 -6.75
N THR A 435 25.01 -4.61 -7.38
CA THR A 435 25.74 -4.14 -8.56
C THR A 435 25.33 -4.95 -9.80
N TYR A 436 25.15 -4.25 -10.90
CA TYR A 436 24.85 -4.84 -12.21
C TYR A 436 25.89 -4.42 -13.24
N ASN A 437 26.20 -5.34 -14.15
CA ASN A 437 26.95 -5.09 -15.37
C ASN A 437 26.00 -5.15 -16.54
N PHE A 438 25.81 -4.03 -17.22
CA PHE A 438 24.83 -3.90 -18.30
C PHE A 438 25.52 -3.61 -19.62
N ASP A 439 25.44 -4.56 -20.54
CA ASP A 439 25.92 -4.41 -21.91
C ASP A 439 24.75 -4.01 -22.82
N LEU A 440 24.98 -2.94 -23.60
CA LEU A 440 24.01 -2.46 -24.57
C LEU A 440 24.71 -2.11 -25.88
N THR A 441 23.95 -1.99 -26.95
CA THR A 441 24.46 -1.52 -28.24
C THR A 441 23.88 -0.14 -28.56
N MET A 442 24.73 0.71 -29.14
CA MET A 442 24.35 2.06 -29.57
C MET A 442 23.66 2.05 -30.94
N LYS A 443 23.03 0.93 -31.29
CA LYS A 443 22.32 0.76 -32.56
C LYS A 443 21.16 1.75 -32.68
N GLY A 444 21.09 2.42 -33.83
CA GLY A 444 20.05 3.40 -34.10
C GLY A 444 20.23 4.76 -33.41
N VAL A 445 21.37 4.96 -32.75
CA VAL A 445 21.70 6.26 -32.13
C VAL A 445 22.47 7.08 -33.15
N SER A 446 21.96 8.26 -33.47
CA SER A 446 22.61 9.19 -34.40
C SER A 446 23.86 9.83 -33.77
N VAL A 447 24.83 10.18 -34.60
CA VAL A 447 25.99 10.97 -34.18
C VAL A 447 25.53 12.27 -33.55
N GLY A 448 26.14 12.60 -32.42
CA GLY A 448 25.76 13.82 -31.67
C GLY A 448 26.19 13.79 -30.23
N VAL A 449 25.80 14.80 -29.49
CA VAL A 449 26.10 14.95 -28.08
C VAL A 449 24.80 14.76 -27.28
N TYR A 450 24.85 13.92 -26.29
CA TYR A 450 23.68 13.58 -25.44
C TYR A 450 24.09 13.62 -23.96
N ASN A 451 23.12 13.52 -23.08
CA ASN A 451 23.34 13.24 -21.68
C ASN A 451 22.85 11.84 -21.33
N TRP A 452 23.66 11.04 -20.69
CA TRP A 452 23.20 9.83 -20.00
C TRP A 452 22.30 10.21 -18.85
N ALA A 453 21.22 9.48 -18.69
CA ALA A 453 20.33 9.59 -17.54
C ALA A 453 19.92 8.19 -17.09
N VAL A 454 19.53 8.06 -15.83
CA VAL A 454 19.05 6.81 -15.24
C VAL A 454 17.65 7.01 -14.66
N GLY A 455 16.84 5.94 -14.70
CA GLY A 455 15.52 5.95 -14.12
C GLY A 455 15.02 4.55 -13.82
N LEU A 456 13.95 4.50 -13.04
CA LEU A 456 13.19 3.28 -12.77
C LEU A 456 11.93 3.34 -13.60
N VAL A 457 11.89 2.53 -14.66
CA VAL A 457 10.84 2.59 -15.67
C VAL A 457 9.77 1.53 -15.43
N ASP A 458 8.56 1.82 -15.89
CA ASP A 458 7.46 0.86 -15.97
C ASP A 458 7.45 0.24 -17.37
N THR A 459 7.82 -1.02 -17.48
CA THR A 459 7.89 -1.72 -18.77
C THR A 459 6.52 -2.01 -19.38
N THR A 460 5.45 -1.84 -18.63
CA THR A 460 4.07 -1.93 -19.12
C THR A 460 3.55 -0.62 -19.68
N LYS A 461 4.33 0.48 -19.56
CA LYS A 461 3.97 1.83 -19.98
C LYS A 461 5.06 2.47 -20.87
N ASP A 462 5.43 1.79 -21.93
CA ASP A 462 6.41 2.27 -22.90
C ASP A 462 7.74 2.71 -22.28
N ASN A 463 8.15 2.08 -21.20
CA ASN A 463 9.38 2.39 -20.46
C ASN A 463 9.44 3.86 -19.99
N GLU A 464 8.30 4.44 -19.65
CA GLU A 464 8.26 5.70 -18.94
C GLU A 464 8.69 5.51 -17.48
N ILE A 465 9.12 6.58 -16.82
CA ILE A 465 9.43 6.53 -15.40
C ILE A 465 8.20 6.06 -14.62
N GLY A 466 8.36 5.00 -13.84
CA GLY A 466 7.30 4.38 -13.04
C GLY A 466 7.48 4.55 -11.54
N LEU A 467 8.71 4.76 -11.08
CA LEU A 467 9.04 4.98 -9.67
C LEU A 467 9.92 6.20 -9.51
N GLN A 468 9.72 6.93 -8.42
CA GLN A 468 10.60 8.02 -8.01
C GLN A 468 11.80 7.43 -7.25
N MET A 469 12.99 7.84 -7.64
CA MET A 469 14.20 7.54 -6.87
C MET A 469 14.36 8.50 -5.69
N ALA A 470 15.07 8.07 -4.67
CA ALA A 470 15.48 8.93 -3.56
C ALA A 470 16.65 9.83 -4.00
N VAL A 471 16.43 10.65 -5.00
CA VAL A 471 17.41 11.57 -5.61
C VAL A 471 16.69 12.85 -5.97
N THR A 472 17.26 13.99 -5.61
CA THR A 472 16.72 15.31 -5.98
C THR A 472 17.61 16.06 -6.93
N LYS A 473 18.93 15.82 -6.87
CA LYS A 473 19.90 16.52 -7.68
C LYS A 473 19.91 16.01 -9.13
N ASN A 474 19.93 16.92 -10.10
CA ASN A 474 19.96 16.62 -11.53
C ASN A 474 18.73 15.86 -12.05
N LEU A 475 17.62 15.99 -11.35
CA LEU A 475 16.36 15.38 -11.73
C LEU A 475 15.68 16.20 -12.82
N THR A 476 15.29 15.55 -13.92
CA THR A 476 14.50 16.18 -14.97
C THR A 476 13.01 16.19 -14.61
N ASP A 477 12.23 17.00 -15.31
CA ASP A 477 10.77 17.10 -15.09
C ASP A 477 10.06 15.75 -15.32
N SER A 478 10.58 14.91 -16.20
CA SER A 478 10.04 13.58 -16.48
C SER A 478 10.54 12.48 -15.54
N GLY A 479 11.38 12.82 -14.56
CA GLY A 479 11.81 11.87 -13.53
C GLY A 479 13.12 11.12 -13.80
N TRP A 480 13.85 11.49 -14.82
CA TRP A 480 15.18 10.96 -15.12
C TRP A 480 16.24 11.74 -14.32
N VAL A 481 17.28 11.04 -13.86
CA VAL A 481 18.44 11.66 -13.22
C VAL A 481 19.55 11.78 -14.24
N LYS A 482 19.95 13.01 -14.61
CA LYS A 482 21.08 13.24 -15.52
C LYS A 482 22.40 12.91 -14.85
N LEU A 483 23.29 12.27 -15.57
CA LEU A 483 24.54 11.72 -15.05
C LEU A 483 25.78 12.34 -15.71
N LEU A 484 25.89 12.21 -17.01
CA LEU A 484 27.14 12.49 -17.73
C LEU A 484 26.85 12.79 -19.20
N GLN A 485 27.55 13.77 -19.75
CA GLN A 485 27.55 14.03 -21.18
C GLN A 485 28.27 12.91 -21.93
N VAL A 486 27.73 12.50 -23.06
CA VAL A 486 28.31 11.49 -23.95
C VAL A 486 28.34 11.98 -25.39
N THR A 487 29.45 11.79 -26.07
CA THR A 487 29.60 12.07 -27.49
C THR A 487 29.52 10.78 -28.27
N VAL A 488 28.56 10.70 -29.20
CA VAL A 488 28.39 9.57 -30.12
C VAL A 488 28.99 9.96 -31.48
N LYS A 489 29.93 9.18 -31.92
CA LYS A 489 30.66 9.39 -33.18
C LYS A 489 30.21 8.44 -34.27
#